data_bd3dd5f183bc575539e38df8b7c1efca
#
_entry.id   bd3dd5f183bc575539e38df8b7c1efca
#
_cell.length_a   1.000
_cell.length_b   1.000
_cell.length_c   1.000
_cell.angle_alpha   90.00
_cell.angle_beta   90.00
_cell.angle_gamma   90.00
#
_symmetry.space_group_name_H-M   'P 1'
#
loop_
_entity.id
_entity.type
_entity.pdbx_description
1 polymer ?
#
loop_
_entity_poly.entity_id
_entity_poly.type
_entity_poly.pdbx_seq_one_letter_code
_entity_poly.pdbx_strand_id
1 'polypeptide(L)'
;MSIKIEDSWKQLLNSEFNKNYFKELILFVKGEYSSSICYPKGSKIFSAFNNCPISELKVVIIGQDPYHGPNQANGLCFSVNKGIVHPPSLINIFKERESDLGIKFSDRNGDLRLWSRQGVMLLNATLT
;
A
#
# COMPACT_ATOMS: atom_id res chain seq x y z
N MET A 1 -9.14 -20.10 -6.04
CA MET A 1 -8.34 -19.54 -4.92
C MET A 1 -8.98 -18.26 -4.47
N SER A 2 -9.18 -18.09 -3.17
CA SER A 2 -9.79 -16.88 -2.62
C SER A 2 -8.75 -15.78 -2.43
N ILE A 3 -8.94 -14.62 -3.08
CA ILE A 3 -8.14 -13.43 -2.84
C ILE A 3 -8.61 -12.82 -1.53
N LYS A 4 -7.67 -12.58 -0.62
CA LYS A 4 -7.93 -11.95 0.68
C LYS A 4 -7.83 -10.43 0.53
N ILE A 5 -8.92 -9.81 0.19
CA ILE A 5 -9.09 -8.37 0.05
C ILE A 5 -10.38 -7.96 0.76
N GLU A 6 -10.47 -6.71 1.19
CA GLU A 6 -11.65 -6.15 1.87
C GLU A 6 -12.90 -6.31 0.98
N ASP A 7 -14.06 -6.59 1.60
CA ASP A 7 -15.25 -7.09 0.91
C ASP A 7 -15.83 -6.11 -0.13
N SER A 8 -15.83 -4.82 0.13
CA SER A 8 -16.36 -3.83 -0.83
C SER A 8 -15.52 -3.78 -2.11
N TRP A 9 -14.22 -3.84 -1.98
CA TRP A 9 -13.28 -3.94 -3.10
C TRP A 9 -13.39 -5.29 -3.81
N LYS A 10 -13.56 -6.37 -3.04
CA LYS A 10 -13.73 -7.70 -3.62
C LYS A 10 -14.94 -7.76 -4.53
N GLN A 11 -16.06 -7.19 -4.12
CA GLN A 11 -17.27 -7.13 -4.94
C GLN A 11 -17.04 -6.33 -6.22
N LEU A 12 -16.42 -5.14 -6.11
CA LEU A 12 -16.17 -4.27 -7.26
C LEU A 12 -15.20 -4.90 -8.26
N LEU A 13 -14.15 -5.57 -7.77
CA LEU A 13 -13.07 -6.12 -8.59
C LEU A 13 -13.26 -7.59 -8.97
N ASN A 14 -14.39 -8.20 -8.60
CA ASN A 14 -14.63 -9.62 -8.83
C ASN A 14 -14.51 -10.03 -10.31
N SER A 15 -14.97 -9.18 -11.22
CA SER A 15 -14.84 -9.43 -12.65
C SER A 15 -13.39 -9.48 -13.13
N GLU A 16 -12.53 -8.63 -12.55
CA GLU A 16 -11.09 -8.60 -12.87
C GLU A 16 -10.39 -9.86 -12.36
N PHE A 17 -10.71 -10.29 -11.13
CA PHE A 17 -10.12 -11.47 -10.51
C PHE A 17 -10.40 -12.78 -11.26
N ASN A 18 -11.46 -12.81 -12.04
CA ASN A 18 -11.86 -13.98 -12.85
C ASN A 18 -11.22 -14.02 -14.24
N LYS A 19 -10.57 -12.93 -14.69
CA LYS A 19 -9.91 -12.86 -15.99
C LYS A 19 -8.65 -13.71 -16.05
N ASN A 20 -8.35 -14.22 -17.25
CA ASN A 20 -7.18 -15.10 -17.44
C ASN A 20 -5.86 -14.40 -17.08
N TYR A 21 -5.67 -13.15 -17.49
CA TYR A 21 -4.46 -12.42 -17.16
C TYR A 21 -4.21 -12.36 -15.65
N PHE A 22 -5.26 -12.20 -14.86
CA PHE A 22 -5.14 -12.12 -13.41
C PHE A 22 -4.76 -13.47 -12.79
N LYS A 23 -5.30 -14.56 -13.31
CA LYS A 23 -4.94 -15.93 -12.89
C LYS A 23 -3.48 -16.24 -13.20
N GLU A 24 -3.02 -15.86 -14.38
CA GLU A 24 -1.61 -15.99 -14.80
C GLU A 24 -0.69 -15.14 -13.92
N LEU A 25 -1.07 -13.90 -13.65
CA LEU A 25 -0.34 -13.00 -12.75
C LEU A 25 -0.21 -13.59 -11.34
N ILE A 26 -1.27 -14.16 -10.78
CA ILE A 26 -1.21 -14.81 -9.46
C ILE A 26 -0.22 -15.97 -9.45
N LEU A 27 -0.19 -16.79 -10.49
CA LEU A 27 0.74 -17.91 -10.59
C LEU A 27 2.18 -17.42 -10.65
N PHE A 28 2.43 -16.40 -11.47
CA PHE A 28 3.74 -15.76 -11.57
C PHE A 28 4.19 -15.19 -10.22
N VAL A 29 3.38 -14.34 -9.59
CA VAL A 29 3.71 -13.70 -8.29
C VAL A 29 3.99 -14.76 -7.21
N LYS A 30 3.22 -15.84 -7.17
CA LYS A 30 3.46 -16.92 -6.21
C LYS A 30 4.79 -17.64 -6.46
N GLY A 31 5.14 -17.84 -7.72
CA GLY A 31 6.43 -18.39 -8.10
C GLY A 31 7.58 -17.52 -7.58
N GLU A 32 7.47 -16.20 -7.78
CA GLU A 32 8.46 -15.24 -7.31
C GLU A 32 8.60 -15.24 -5.78
N TYR A 33 7.49 -15.22 -5.04
CA TYR A 33 7.52 -15.31 -3.57
C TYR A 33 8.07 -16.63 -3.03
N SER A 34 8.06 -17.70 -3.83
CA SER A 34 8.61 -18.99 -3.44
C SER A 34 10.11 -19.12 -3.72
N SER A 35 10.63 -18.36 -4.68
CA SER A 35 12.01 -18.47 -5.17
C SER A 35 12.89 -17.26 -4.85
N SER A 36 12.27 -16.12 -4.52
CA SER A 36 12.96 -14.83 -4.32
C SER A 36 12.44 -14.09 -3.10
N ILE A 37 13.19 -13.09 -2.66
CA ILE A 37 12.72 -12.16 -1.62
C ILE A 37 11.89 -11.08 -2.31
N CYS A 38 10.59 -11.05 -2.02
CA CYS A 38 9.66 -10.05 -2.54
C CYS A 38 9.12 -9.15 -1.43
N TYR A 39 8.83 -7.92 -1.75
CA TYR A 39 8.25 -6.95 -0.84
C TYR A 39 6.96 -6.34 -1.43
N PRO A 40 6.01 -5.97 -0.57
CA PRO A 40 5.87 -6.28 0.85
C PRO A 40 5.67 -7.79 1.11
N LYS A 41 5.57 -8.22 2.38
CA LYS A 41 5.13 -9.60 2.70
C LYS A 41 3.81 -9.89 1.99
N GLY A 42 3.62 -11.12 1.50
CA GLY A 42 2.44 -11.50 0.72
C GLY A 42 1.09 -11.14 1.37
N SER A 43 1.00 -11.21 2.71
CA SER A 43 -0.18 -10.77 3.46
C SER A 43 -0.43 -9.26 3.41
N LYS A 44 0.49 -8.47 2.88
CA LYS A 44 0.42 -7.00 2.80
C LYS A 44 0.21 -6.46 1.38
N ILE A 45 0.18 -7.31 0.37
CA ILE A 45 0.00 -6.90 -1.04
C ILE A 45 -1.25 -6.02 -1.22
N PHE A 46 -2.35 -6.38 -0.57
CA PHE A 46 -3.63 -5.66 -0.66
C PHE A 46 -3.90 -4.69 0.49
N SER A 47 -2.87 -4.25 1.21
CA SER A 47 -3.04 -3.37 2.38
C SER A 47 -3.72 -2.04 2.05
N ALA A 48 -3.48 -1.46 0.88
CA ALA A 48 -4.14 -0.22 0.46
C ALA A 48 -5.66 -0.38 0.41
N PHE A 49 -6.13 -1.51 -0.09
CA PHE A 49 -7.55 -1.86 -0.15
C PHE A 49 -8.11 -2.20 1.23
N ASN A 50 -7.38 -3.01 2.00
CA ASN A 50 -7.81 -3.50 3.30
C ASN A 50 -7.92 -2.41 4.38
N ASN A 51 -7.17 -1.31 4.24
CA ASN A 51 -7.20 -0.20 5.19
C ASN A 51 -8.12 0.96 4.76
N CYS A 52 -8.71 0.90 3.57
CA CYS A 52 -9.58 1.96 3.07
C CYS A 52 -10.76 1.36 2.27
N PRO A 53 -11.83 0.91 2.96
CA PRO A 53 -13.06 0.47 2.29
C PRO A 53 -13.62 1.53 1.36
N ILE A 54 -14.35 1.14 0.32
CA ILE A 54 -14.92 2.07 -0.67
C ILE A 54 -15.81 3.13 0.00
N SER A 55 -16.58 2.75 1.00
CA SER A 55 -17.46 3.67 1.73
C SER A 55 -16.72 4.79 2.46
N GLU A 56 -15.44 4.55 2.82
CA GLU A 56 -14.59 5.51 3.52
C GLU A 56 -13.67 6.31 2.59
N LEU A 57 -13.61 5.93 1.33
CA LEU A 57 -12.69 6.49 0.34
C LEU A 57 -12.98 7.97 0.07
N LYS A 58 -11.98 8.82 0.25
CA LYS A 58 -12.03 10.27 -0.02
C LYS A 58 -11.00 10.69 -1.06
N VAL A 59 -9.78 10.15 -0.97
CA VAL A 59 -8.64 10.52 -1.82
C VAL A 59 -7.88 9.27 -2.21
N VAL A 60 -7.44 9.19 -3.46
CA VAL A 60 -6.50 8.16 -3.92
C VAL A 60 -5.16 8.82 -4.26
N ILE A 61 -4.12 8.35 -3.60
CA ILE A 61 -2.73 8.71 -3.94
C ILE A 61 -2.10 7.48 -4.60
N ILE A 62 -1.56 7.66 -5.80
CA ILE A 62 -0.91 6.58 -6.56
C ILE A 62 0.59 6.78 -6.48
N GLY A 63 1.27 5.84 -5.83
CA GLY A 63 2.72 5.69 -5.88
C GLY A 63 3.16 4.82 -7.05
N GLN A 64 4.45 4.57 -7.18
CA GLN A 64 5.02 3.78 -8.26
C GLN A 64 5.04 2.29 -7.90
N ASP A 65 5.93 1.90 -7.01
CA ASP A 65 6.20 0.53 -6.58
C ASP A 65 6.57 0.48 -5.10
N PRO A 66 6.53 -0.69 -4.46
CA PRO A 66 6.95 -0.84 -3.06
C PRO A 66 8.45 -0.57 -2.87
N TYR A 67 8.82 -0.09 -1.69
CA TYR A 67 10.22 -0.05 -1.27
C TYR A 67 10.83 -1.46 -1.31
N HIS A 68 12.10 -1.54 -1.68
CA HIS A 68 12.83 -2.81 -1.82
C HIS A 68 13.84 -3.09 -0.70
N GLY A 69 13.92 -2.22 0.30
CA GLY A 69 14.75 -2.45 1.49
C GLY A 69 14.07 -3.36 2.51
N PRO A 70 14.86 -4.10 3.32
CA PRO A 70 14.31 -4.98 4.34
C PRO A 70 13.37 -4.23 5.30
N ASN A 71 12.18 -4.80 5.55
CA ASN A 71 11.17 -4.27 6.48
C ASN A 71 10.61 -2.87 6.14
N GLN A 72 10.88 -2.31 4.97
CA GLN A 72 10.38 -0.99 4.58
C GLN A 72 8.91 -1.05 4.15
N ALA A 73 8.61 -1.79 3.07
CA ALA A 73 7.28 -1.84 2.48
C ALA A 73 6.25 -2.51 3.40
N ASN A 74 5.10 -1.85 3.58
CA ASN A 74 3.96 -2.38 4.33
C ASN A 74 2.66 -2.46 3.53
N GLY A 75 2.74 -2.29 2.20
CA GLY A 75 1.62 -2.39 1.28
C GLY A 75 0.84 -1.10 1.06
N LEU A 76 1.27 0.01 1.64
CA LEU A 76 0.78 1.36 1.39
C LEU A 76 1.87 2.18 0.70
N CYS A 77 1.56 2.92 -0.36
CA CYS A 77 2.56 3.73 -1.02
C CYS A 77 3.14 4.79 -0.07
N PHE A 78 4.45 5.03 -0.17
CA PHE A 78 5.25 5.93 0.66
C PHE A 78 5.41 5.53 2.13
N SER A 79 4.57 4.63 2.64
CA SER A 79 4.54 4.19 4.03
C SER A 79 5.65 3.19 4.34
N VAL A 80 6.19 3.28 5.54
CA VAL A 80 7.11 2.29 6.11
C VAL A 80 6.61 1.79 7.45
N ASN A 81 7.07 0.63 7.89
CA ASN A 81 6.76 0.16 9.23
C ASN A 81 7.31 1.10 10.30
N LYS A 82 6.63 1.14 11.45
CA LYS A 82 7.09 1.93 12.60
C LYS A 82 8.54 1.57 12.96
N GLY A 83 9.33 2.60 13.23
CA GLY A 83 10.75 2.44 13.63
C GLY A 83 11.72 2.30 12.46
N ILE A 84 11.23 2.26 11.22
CA ILE A 84 12.08 2.25 10.02
C ILE A 84 12.46 3.69 9.64
N VAL A 85 13.71 3.87 9.23
CA VAL A 85 14.20 5.15 8.71
C VAL A 85 13.35 5.60 7.52
N HIS A 86 12.91 6.84 7.54
CA HIS A 86 12.05 7.38 6.50
C HIS A 86 12.80 7.51 5.17
N PRO A 87 12.30 6.92 4.08
CA PRO A 87 12.84 7.14 2.75
C PRO A 87 12.72 8.61 2.31
N PRO A 88 13.56 9.07 1.38
CA PRO A 88 13.57 10.47 0.94
C PRO A 88 12.21 11.02 0.50
N SER A 89 11.43 10.22 -0.22
CA SER A 89 10.08 10.62 -0.66
C SER A 89 9.16 10.92 0.52
N LEU A 90 9.17 10.08 1.54
CA LEU A 90 8.36 10.27 2.74
C LEU A 90 8.82 11.50 3.53
N ILE A 91 10.12 11.72 3.64
CA ILE A 91 10.68 12.93 4.26
C ILE A 91 10.16 14.18 3.54
N ASN A 92 10.14 14.18 2.21
CA ASN A 92 9.65 15.30 1.43
C ASN A 92 8.14 15.53 1.61
N ILE A 93 7.34 14.46 1.67
CA ILE A 93 5.90 14.55 1.96
C ILE A 93 5.67 15.20 3.32
N PHE A 94 6.40 14.79 4.35
CA PHE A 94 6.27 15.37 5.68
C PHE A 94 6.69 16.83 5.74
N LYS A 95 7.78 17.20 5.06
CA LYS A 95 8.21 18.60 4.94
C LYS A 95 7.15 19.46 4.27
N GLU A 96 6.61 19.00 3.15
CA GLU A 96 5.58 19.74 2.42
C GLU A 96 4.31 19.90 3.26
N ARG A 97 3.87 18.85 3.94
CA ARG A 97 2.73 18.91 4.86
C ARG A 97 2.94 19.97 5.94
N GLU A 98 4.10 20.00 6.57
CA GLU A 98 4.41 20.99 7.62
C GLU A 98 4.49 22.42 7.07
N SER A 99 5.07 22.58 5.88
CA SER A 99 5.18 23.88 5.21
C SER A 99 3.81 24.43 4.79
N ASP A 100 3.00 23.59 4.16
CA ASP A 100 1.67 23.97 3.65
C ASP A 100 0.71 24.35 4.78
N LEU A 101 0.69 23.56 5.86
CA LEU A 101 -0.21 23.78 6.99
C LEU A 101 0.33 24.77 8.03
N GLY A 102 1.61 25.14 7.97
CA GLY A 102 2.25 25.99 8.96
C GLY A 102 2.33 25.36 10.37
N ILE A 103 2.27 24.04 10.47
CA ILE A 103 2.22 23.26 11.71
C ILE A 103 3.37 22.26 11.73
N LYS A 104 4.10 22.21 12.85
CA LYS A 104 5.06 21.12 13.10
C LYS A 104 4.35 19.94 13.75
N PHE A 105 4.52 18.75 13.17
CA PHE A 105 3.97 17.53 13.73
C PHE A 105 5.03 16.85 14.61
N SER A 106 4.68 16.58 15.86
CA SER A 106 5.54 15.87 16.81
C SER A 106 5.66 14.38 16.48
N ASP A 107 4.58 13.78 15.98
CA ASP A 107 4.57 12.39 15.52
C ASP A 107 5.03 12.31 14.07
N ARG A 108 6.23 11.77 13.89
CA ARG A 108 6.82 11.47 12.59
C ARG A 108 6.82 9.96 12.32
N ASN A 109 5.74 9.30 12.70
CA ASN A 109 5.56 7.89 12.39
C ASN A 109 5.48 7.70 10.88
N GLY A 110 6.36 6.87 10.32
CA GLY A 110 6.37 6.56 8.88
C GLY A 110 5.29 5.58 8.44
N ASP A 111 4.56 4.98 9.37
CA ASP A 111 3.43 4.12 9.10
C ASP A 111 2.16 4.96 8.87
N LEU A 112 1.73 5.02 7.61
CA LEU A 112 0.62 5.89 7.16
C LEU A 112 -0.77 5.22 7.25
N ARG A 113 -0.91 4.11 7.98
CA ARG A 113 -2.23 3.45 8.13
C ARG A 113 -3.30 4.36 8.72
N LEU A 114 -2.92 5.29 9.61
CA LEU A 114 -3.88 6.28 10.13
C LEU A 114 -4.44 7.20 9.04
N TRP A 115 -3.66 7.52 8.02
CA TRP A 115 -4.17 8.27 6.86
C TRP A 115 -5.18 7.44 6.07
N SER A 116 -4.87 6.16 5.85
CA SER A 116 -5.79 5.25 5.15
C SER A 116 -7.12 5.12 5.86
N ARG A 117 -7.13 5.02 7.18
CA ARG A 117 -8.35 4.94 7.99
C ARG A 117 -9.19 6.22 7.96
N GLN A 118 -8.62 7.32 7.52
CA GLN A 118 -9.32 8.60 7.32
C GLN A 118 -9.82 8.77 5.87
N GLY A 119 -9.66 7.77 5.03
CA GLY A 119 -10.15 7.78 3.65
C GLY A 119 -9.09 8.09 2.60
N VAL A 120 -7.81 8.08 2.95
CA VAL A 120 -6.71 8.25 1.99
C VAL A 120 -6.22 6.87 1.54
N MET A 121 -6.59 6.47 0.33
CA MET A 121 -6.08 5.23 -0.26
C MET A 121 -4.67 5.44 -0.81
N LEU A 122 -3.70 4.78 -0.21
CA LEU A 122 -2.28 4.87 -0.58
C LEU A 122 -1.91 3.67 -1.45
N LEU A 123 -2.14 3.79 -2.76
CA LEU A 123 -2.03 2.70 -3.72
C LEU A 123 -0.76 2.83 -4.57
N ASN A 124 0.05 1.78 -4.65
CA ASN A 124 1.10 1.70 -5.66
C ASN A 124 0.53 1.19 -7.00
N ALA A 125 1.05 1.69 -8.10
CA ALA A 125 0.72 1.19 -9.44
C ALA A 125 1.12 -0.28 -9.60
N THR A 126 2.22 -0.67 -8.97
CA THR A 126 2.69 -2.07 -8.85
C THR A 126 2.64 -2.48 -7.38
N LEU A 127 1.90 -3.53 -7.06
CA LEU A 127 1.64 -3.91 -5.65
C LEU A 127 2.76 -4.72 -5.01
N THR A 128 3.63 -5.30 -5.83
CA THR A 128 4.80 -6.07 -5.37
C THR A 128 5.85 -6.14 -6.46
#